data_ccc712017d793b3e64ae00ed74987b2c
#
_entry.id   ccc712017d793b3e64ae00ed74987b2c
#
_cell.length_a   1.000
_cell.length_b   1.000
_cell.length_c   1.000
_cell.angle_alpha   90.00
_cell.angle_beta   90.00
_cell.angle_gamma   90.00
#
_symmetry.space_group_name_H-M   'P 1'
#
loop_
_entity.id
_entity.type
_entity.pdbx_description
1 polymer ?
#
loop_
_entity_poly.entity_id
_entity_poly.type
_entity_poly.pdbx_seq_one_letter_code
_entity_poly.pdbx_strand_id
1 'polypeptide(L)'
;AKIAYASLSERTDKNIFEEVCEILGYQPISFKSVDINNNPIYHTNVMMCVGTTFATICLESIKDNFEKEKVISTLKSAGLTLIDISYNQLNSFASNMLELTNNEGNLLLALSQSSYNCLTVSQKQALEKQVKLLPLKIPTIETIGGGSARCMIAEIFLKKK
;
A
#
# COMPACT_ATOMS: atom_id res chain seq x y z
N ALA A 1 -0.59 -11.49 -14.11
CA ALA A 1 0.34 -10.51 -14.70
C ALA A 1 1.11 -9.84 -13.57
N LYS A 2 2.40 -9.51 -13.80
CA LYS A 2 3.17 -8.69 -12.87
C LYS A 2 2.78 -7.22 -13.12
N ILE A 3 2.15 -6.57 -12.16
CA ILE A 3 1.72 -5.17 -12.26
C ILE A 3 2.44 -4.37 -11.18
N ALA A 4 2.95 -3.19 -11.53
CA ALA A 4 3.52 -2.23 -10.59
C ALA A 4 2.68 -0.96 -10.59
N TYR A 5 2.44 -0.40 -9.42
CA TYR A 5 1.65 0.82 -9.22
C TYR A 5 2.53 1.94 -8.69
N ALA A 6 2.38 3.16 -9.24
CA ALA A 6 3.10 4.32 -8.76
C ALA A 6 2.23 5.57 -8.73
N SER A 7 2.14 6.20 -7.56
CA SER A 7 1.65 7.57 -7.43
C SER A 7 2.78 8.54 -7.80
N LEU A 8 2.59 9.30 -8.86
CA LEU A 8 3.58 10.24 -9.38
C LEU A 8 3.72 11.46 -8.47
N SER A 9 4.95 11.87 -8.20
CA SER A 9 5.29 13.00 -7.35
C SER A 9 6.69 13.52 -7.67
N GLU A 10 7.19 14.52 -6.95
CA GLU A 10 8.59 14.96 -7.05
C GLU A 10 9.61 13.83 -6.72
N ARG A 11 9.18 12.77 -6.00
CA ARG A 11 10.02 11.63 -5.61
C ARG A 11 9.74 10.36 -6.43
N THR A 12 8.83 10.44 -7.41
CA THR A 12 8.43 9.31 -8.25
C THR A 12 8.26 9.79 -9.69
N ASP A 13 9.36 9.74 -10.45
CA ASP A 13 9.37 10.11 -11.86
C ASP A 13 8.74 9.03 -12.73
N LYS A 14 7.90 9.43 -13.69
CA LYS A 14 7.16 8.53 -14.56
C LYS A 14 8.09 7.72 -15.48
N ASN A 15 9.08 8.38 -16.10
CA ASN A 15 9.94 7.73 -17.11
C ASN A 15 10.83 6.70 -16.43
N ILE A 16 11.42 7.05 -15.27
CA ILE A 16 12.23 6.12 -14.48
C ILE A 16 11.38 4.92 -14.00
N PHE A 17 10.14 5.17 -13.55
CA PHE A 17 9.23 4.10 -13.15
C PHE A 17 8.93 3.14 -14.32
N GLU A 18 8.62 3.68 -15.51
CA GLU A 18 8.34 2.88 -16.71
C GLU A 18 9.57 2.08 -17.16
N GLU A 19 10.76 2.68 -17.16
CA GLU A 19 12.04 2.00 -17.48
C GLU A 19 12.32 0.84 -16.50
N VAL A 20 12.17 1.06 -15.20
CA VAL A 20 12.34 -0.01 -14.20
C VAL A 20 11.32 -1.13 -14.40
N CYS A 21 10.07 -0.79 -14.73
CA CYS A 21 9.04 -1.79 -15.03
C CYS A 21 9.40 -2.63 -16.26
N GLU A 22 9.92 -2.02 -17.32
CA GLU A 22 10.38 -2.71 -18.52
C GLU A 22 11.51 -3.70 -18.20
N ILE A 23 12.56 -3.25 -17.48
CA ILE A 23 13.68 -4.08 -17.06
C ILE A 23 13.24 -5.29 -16.23
N LEU A 24 12.27 -5.11 -15.33
CA LEU A 24 11.79 -6.15 -14.42
C LEU A 24 10.61 -6.98 -14.98
N GLY A 25 10.10 -6.63 -16.16
CA GLY A 25 8.97 -7.30 -16.80
C GLY A 25 7.65 -7.07 -16.08
N TYR A 26 7.42 -5.86 -15.56
CA TYR A 26 6.16 -5.43 -14.95
C TYR A 26 5.36 -4.54 -15.90
N GLN A 27 4.03 -4.62 -15.81
CA GLN A 27 3.14 -3.66 -16.43
C GLN A 27 3.02 -2.42 -15.54
N PRO A 28 3.42 -1.22 -16.00
CA PRO A 28 3.34 0.00 -15.20
C PRO A 28 1.92 0.57 -15.17
N ILE A 29 1.46 0.93 -13.98
CA ILE A 29 0.24 1.69 -13.74
C ILE A 29 0.60 2.92 -12.92
N SER A 30 0.77 4.04 -13.59
CA SER A 30 1.04 5.34 -12.96
C SER A 30 -0.24 6.15 -12.84
N PHE A 31 -0.37 6.92 -11.77
CA PHE A 31 -1.48 7.81 -11.46
C PHE A 31 -1.01 8.93 -10.53
N LYS A 32 -1.83 9.96 -10.34
CA LYS A 32 -1.58 11.03 -9.37
C LYS A 32 -2.51 10.89 -8.18
N SER A 33 -1.97 11.09 -6.99
CA SER A 33 -2.76 11.15 -5.75
C SER A 33 -2.39 12.37 -4.92
N VAL A 34 -3.36 12.89 -4.19
CA VAL A 34 -3.20 14.06 -3.32
C VAL A 34 -3.78 13.80 -1.94
N ASP A 35 -3.28 14.50 -0.96
CA ASP A 35 -3.83 14.52 0.41
C ASP A 35 -5.12 15.37 0.48
N ILE A 36 -5.70 15.51 1.68
CA ILE A 36 -6.92 16.29 1.91
C ILE A 36 -6.74 17.79 1.60
N ASN A 37 -5.49 18.28 1.59
CA ASN A 37 -5.14 19.67 1.28
C ASN A 37 -4.73 19.85 -0.20
N ASN A 38 -4.92 18.83 -1.03
CA ASN A 38 -4.50 18.76 -2.43
C ASN A 38 -2.98 18.81 -2.66
N ASN A 39 -2.16 18.52 -1.63
CA ASN A 39 -0.73 18.33 -1.84
C ASN A 39 -0.45 16.93 -2.41
N PRO A 40 0.49 16.78 -3.35
CA PRO A 40 0.86 15.47 -3.90
C PRO A 40 1.31 14.50 -2.80
N ILE A 41 0.76 13.29 -2.81
CA ILE A 41 1.26 12.21 -1.94
C ILE A 41 2.59 11.73 -2.50
N TYR A 42 3.65 11.88 -1.72
CA TYR A 42 5.04 11.75 -2.17
C TYR A 42 5.51 10.31 -2.43
N HIS A 43 4.89 9.31 -1.80
CA HIS A 43 5.18 7.89 -2.02
C HIS A 43 3.91 7.05 -2.10
N THR A 44 3.87 6.08 -3.00
CA THR A 44 2.72 5.19 -3.22
C THR A 44 2.32 4.43 -1.95
N ASN A 45 3.29 3.99 -1.15
CA ASN A 45 3.04 3.25 0.10
C ASN A 45 2.38 4.07 1.22
N VAL A 46 2.20 5.37 1.04
CA VAL A 46 1.39 6.20 1.95
C VAL A 46 -0.09 5.92 1.75
N MET A 47 -0.52 5.76 0.49
CA MET A 47 -1.94 5.67 0.13
C MET A 47 -2.39 4.29 -0.39
N MET A 48 -1.45 3.35 -0.60
CA MET A 48 -1.73 2.06 -1.18
C MET A 48 -0.82 0.96 -0.63
N CYS A 49 -1.39 -0.19 -0.28
CA CYS A 49 -0.67 -1.43 -0.03
C CYS A 49 -1.26 -2.53 -0.89
N VAL A 50 -0.41 -3.32 -1.53
CA VAL A 50 -0.81 -4.47 -2.34
C VAL A 50 -0.23 -5.73 -1.71
N GLY A 51 -1.11 -6.63 -1.30
CA GLY A 51 -0.78 -7.97 -0.85
C GLY A 51 -1.00 -9.02 -1.94
N THR A 52 -0.89 -10.28 -1.60
CA THR A 52 -1.07 -11.40 -2.54
C THR A 52 -2.53 -11.54 -3.03
N THR A 53 -3.51 -11.25 -2.15
CA THR A 53 -4.95 -11.46 -2.45
C THR A 53 -5.81 -10.22 -2.19
N PHE A 54 -5.22 -9.14 -1.73
CA PHE A 54 -5.92 -7.90 -1.38
C PHE A 54 -5.12 -6.66 -1.76
N ALA A 55 -5.79 -5.51 -1.79
CA ALA A 55 -5.16 -4.21 -1.81
C ALA A 55 -5.94 -3.24 -0.90
N THR A 56 -5.23 -2.49 -0.05
CA THR A 56 -5.79 -1.31 0.61
C THR A 56 -5.40 -0.07 -0.18
N ILE A 57 -6.31 0.86 -0.38
CA ILE A 57 -6.07 2.06 -1.17
C ILE A 57 -7.02 3.20 -0.75
N CYS A 58 -6.52 4.42 -0.72
CA CYS A 58 -7.32 5.62 -0.54
C CYS A 58 -7.80 6.12 -1.90
N LEU A 59 -8.96 5.64 -2.37
CA LEU A 59 -9.49 5.99 -3.69
C LEU A 59 -9.88 7.46 -3.83
N GLU A 60 -10.26 8.11 -2.74
CA GLU A 60 -10.59 9.54 -2.74
C GLU A 60 -9.37 10.43 -2.98
N SER A 61 -8.14 9.91 -2.78
CA SER A 61 -6.91 10.63 -3.08
C SER A 61 -6.62 10.73 -4.58
N ILE A 62 -7.16 9.85 -5.42
CA ILE A 62 -7.01 9.88 -6.87
C ILE A 62 -8.14 10.74 -7.44
N LYS A 63 -7.82 11.96 -7.87
CA LYS A 63 -8.84 12.94 -8.31
C LYS A 63 -9.27 12.73 -9.77
N ASP A 64 -8.37 12.28 -10.62
CA ASP A 64 -8.70 11.96 -12.00
C ASP A 64 -9.50 10.65 -12.05
N ASN A 65 -10.71 10.71 -12.60
CA ASN A 65 -11.62 9.56 -12.66
C ASN A 65 -11.10 8.46 -13.60
N PHE A 66 -10.41 8.82 -14.69
CA PHE A 66 -9.86 7.84 -15.61
C PHE A 66 -8.72 7.07 -14.98
N GLU A 67 -7.79 7.76 -14.29
CA GLU A 67 -6.71 7.13 -13.54
C GLU A 67 -7.27 6.24 -12.41
N LYS A 68 -8.27 6.72 -11.67
CA LYS A 68 -8.94 5.97 -10.61
C LYS A 68 -9.55 4.66 -11.13
N GLU A 69 -10.35 4.73 -12.18
CA GLU A 69 -10.98 3.55 -12.78
C GLU A 69 -9.95 2.57 -13.35
N LYS A 70 -8.87 3.08 -13.94
CA LYS A 70 -7.75 2.25 -14.41
C LYS A 70 -7.10 1.49 -13.26
N VAL A 71 -6.85 2.13 -12.13
CA VAL A 71 -6.28 1.48 -10.93
C VAL A 71 -7.25 0.42 -10.39
N ILE A 72 -8.54 0.79 -10.21
CA ILE A 72 -9.58 -0.13 -9.72
C ILE A 72 -9.72 -1.36 -10.62
N SER A 73 -9.83 -1.15 -11.92
CA SER A 73 -10.02 -2.24 -12.89
C SER A 73 -8.82 -3.17 -12.93
N THR A 74 -7.59 -2.62 -12.86
CA THR A 74 -6.36 -3.43 -12.84
C THR A 74 -6.24 -4.25 -11.55
N LEU A 75 -6.55 -3.70 -10.39
CA LEU A 75 -6.55 -4.42 -9.13
C LEU A 75 -7.59 -5.56 -9.13
N LYS A 76 -8.80 -5.27 -9.60
CA LYS A 76 -9.88 -6.28 -9.70
C LYS A 76 -9.55 -7.38 -10.72
N SER A 77 -8.99 -7.05 -11.87
CA SER A 77 -8.59 -8.04 -12.88
C SER A 77 -7.42 -8.91 -12.42
N ALA A 78 -6.59 -8.42 -11.50
CA ALA A 78 -5.59 -9.21 -10.81
C ALA A 78 -6.17 -10.15 -9.73
N GLY A 79 -7.48 -10.13 -9.49
CA GLY A 79 -8.18 -10.97 -8.51
C GLY A 79 -8.07 -10.48 -7.08
N LEU A 80 -7.66 -9.22 -6.85
CA LEU A 80 -7.45 -8.68 -5.52
C LEU A 80 -8.77 -8.19 -4.89
N THR A 81 -8.95 -8.48 -3.62
CA THR A 81 -9.99 -7.87 -2.79
C THR A 81 -9.61 -6.43 -2.51
N LEU A 82 -10.40 -5.49 -3.03
CA LEU A 82 -10.15 -4.06 -2.85
C LEU A 82 -10.77 -3.57 -1.53
N ILE A 83 -9.94 -2.92 -0.71
CA ILE A 83 -10.34 -2.34 0.57
C ILE A 83 -10.06 -0.84 0.50
N ASP A 84 -11.12 -0.06 0.30
CA ASP A 84 -11.04 1.39 0.27
C ASP A 84 -10.86 1.96 1.68
N ILE A 85 -9.94 2.90 1.83
CA ILE A 85 -9.71 3.65 3.08
C ILE A 85 -9.94 5.14 2.86
N SER A 86 -10.40 5.81 3.90
CA SER A 86 -10.63 7.26 3.89
C SER A 86 -9.33 8.06 4.14
N TYR A 87 -9.35 9.37 3.86
CA TYR A 87 -8.28 10.29 4.25
C TYR A 87 -7.95 10.25 5.75
N ASN A 88 -8.97 10.13 6.61
CA ASN A 88 -8.75 10.03 8.05
C ASN A 88 -7.96 8.76 8.40
N GLN A 89 -8.25 7.65 7.73
CA GLN A 89 -7.52 6.40 7.90
C GLN A 89 -6.12 6.47 7.27
N LEU A 90 -5.96 7.18 6.15
CA LEU A 90 -4.65 7.45 5.55
C LEU A 90 -3.74 8.19 6.53
N ASN A 91 -4.25 9.21 7.22
CA ASN A 91 -3.51 9.94 8.25
C ASN A 91 -3.13 9.08 9.47
N SER A 92 -3.79 7.93 9.65
CA SER A 92 -3.46 6.93 10.65
C SER A 92 -2.66 5.76 10.07
N PHE A 93 -2.01 5.95 8.91
CA PHE A 93 -1.15 4.99 8.23
C PHE A 93 -1.84 3.70 7.76
N ALA A 94 -3.15 3.73 7.49
CA ALA A 94 -3.94 2.53 7.15
C ALA A 94 -3.59 1.85 5.81
N SER A 95 -2.68 2.40 5.02
CA SER A 95 -2.07 1.75 3.85
C SER A 95 -0.56 1.57 3.97
N ASN A 96 0.07 2.05 5.06
CA ASN A 96 1.49 1.86 5.30
C ASN A 96 1.76 0.51 5.97
N MET A 97 1.37 -0.55 5.28
CA MET A 97 1.42 -1.95 5.72
C MET A 97 2.31 -2.78 4.82
N LEU A 98 2.75 -3.94 5.31
CA LEU A 98 3.53 -4.90 4.52
C LEU A 98 3.07 -6.32 4.80
N GLU A 99 2.69 -7.04 3.74
CA GLU A 99 2.49 -8.48 3.81
C GLU A 99 3.84 -9.19 3.87
N LEU A 100 3.98 -10.06 4.83
CA LEU A 100 5.19 -10.85 5.11
C LEU A 100 4.84 -12.34 5.19
N THR A 101 5.82 -13.18 4.92
CA THR A 101 5.68 -14.63 5.12
C THR A 101 6.53 -15.05 6.33
N ASN A 102 5.95 -15.76 7.29
CA ASN A 102 6.70 -16.31 8.41
C ASN A 102 7.45 -17.59 8.02
N ASN A 103 8.24 -18.14 8.94
CA ASN A 103 9.04 -19.35 8.70
C ASN A 103 8.18 -20.61 8.41
N GLU A 104 6.89 -20.59 8.74
CA GLU A 104 5.94 -21.67 8.50
C GLU A 104 5.17 -21.52 7.17
N GLY A 105 5.47 -20.43 6.42
CA GLY A 105 4.78 -20.12 5.17
C GLY A 105 3.45 -19.37 5.31
N ASN A 106 3.08 -18.97 6.54
CA ASN A 106 1.85 -18.23 6.77
C ASN A 106 2.02 -16.74 6.43
N LEU A 107 1.01 -16.16 5.79
CA LEU A 107 0.97 -14.73 5.47
C LEU A 107 0.56 -13.91 6.71
N LEU A 108 1.33 -12.85 6.97
CA LEU A 108 1.12 -11.88 8.03
C LEU A 108 1.07 -10.48 7.42
N LEU A 109 0.16 -9.64 7.85
CA LEU A 109 0.14 -8.22 7.49
C LEU A 109 0.66 -7.38 8.65
N ALA A 110 1.90 -6.91 8.54
CA ALA A 110 2.48 -5.98 9.50
C ALA A 110 1.88 -4.59 9.30
N LEU A 111 1.25 -4.05 10.33
CA LEU A 111 0.65 -2.72 10.37
C LEU A 111 0.85 -2.12 11.77
N SER A 112 0.79 -0.80 11.89
CA SER A 112 0.89 -0.18 13.21
C SER A 112 -0.40 -0.35 14.03
N GLN A 113 -0.29 -0.17 15.34
CA GLN A 113 -1.46 -0.19 16.22
C GLN A 113 -2.44 0.95 15.89
N SER A 114 -1.97 2.12 15.49
CA SER A 114 -2.78 3.25 15.02
C SER A 114 -3.53 2.90 13.74
N SER A 115 -2.85 2.29 12.78
CA SER A 115 -3.47 1.75 11.56
C SER A 115 -4.56 0.72 11.91
N TYR A 116 -4.25 -0.27 12.74
CA TYR A 116 -5.23 -1.28 13.16
C TYR A 116 -6.45 -0.65 13.84
N ASN A 117 -6.25 0.33 14.73
CA ASN A 117 -7.34 0.95 15.48
C ASN A 117 -8.28 1.78 14.61
N CYS A 118 -7.78 2.43 13.56
CA CYS A 118 -8.59 3.27 12.68
C CYS A 118 -9.39 2.49 11.63
N LEU A 119 -9.05 1.22 11.37
CA LEU A 119 -9.82 0.36 10.47
C LEU A 119 -11.20 0.05 11.04
N THR A 120 -12.22 0.11 10.20
CA THR A 120 -13.59 -0.30 10.55
C THR A 120 -13.65 -1.82 10.77
N VAL A 121 -14.71 -2.28 11.44
CA VAL A 121 -14.94 -3.72 11.67
C VAL A 121 -14.99 -4.48 10.33
N SER A 122 -15.68 -3.93 9.33
CA SER A 122 -15.81 -4.56 8.02
C SER A 122 -14.47 -4.64 7.27
N GLN A 123 -13.62 -3.59 7.35
CA GLN A 123 -12.28 -3.61 6.74
C GLN A 123 -11.36 -4.64 7.44
N LYS A 124 -11.39 -4.72 8.78
CA LYS A 124 -10.64 -5.75 9.53
C LYS A 124 -11.08 -7.15 9.12
N GLN A 125 -12.37 -7.42 9.09
CA GLN A 125 -12.91 -8.71 8.67
C GLN A 125 -12.55 -9.05 7.21
N ALA A 126 -12.55 -8.08 6.33
CA ALA A 126 -12.13 -8.28 4.93
C ALA A 126 -10.64 -8.66 4.84
N LEU A 127 -9.77 -7.99 5.61
CA LEU A 127 -8.34 -8.31 5.69
C LEU A 127 -8.09 -9.67 6.36
N GLU A 128 -8.75 -9.96 7.48
CA GLU A 128 -8.58 -11.19 8.26
C GLU A 128 -9.00 -12.47 7.50
N LYS A 129 -9.86 -12.34 6.48
CA LYS A 129 -10.17 -13.42 5.53
C LYS A 129 -9.00 -13.74 4.60
N GLN A 130 -8.07 -12.82 4.42
CA GLN A 130 -6.96 -12.91 3.46
C GLN A 130 -5.62 -13.20 4.15
N VAL A 131 -5.40 -12.59 5.32
CA VAL A 131 -4.10 -12.57 5.98
C VAL A 131 -4.26 -12.37 7.48
N LYS A 132 -3.32 -12.90 8.29
CA LYS A 132 -3.30 -12.65 9.73
C LYS A 132 -2.76 -11.25 10.00
N LEU A 133 -3.54 -10.41 10.69
CA LEU A 133 -3.11 -9.07 11.09
C LEU A 133 -2.10 -9.13 12.24
N LEU A 134 -1.01 -8.36 12.11
CA LEU A 134 0.07 -8.23 13.10
C LEU A 134 0.23 -6.76 13.50
N PRO A 135 -0.57 -6.26 14.48
CA PRO A 135 -0.45 -4.88 14.95
C PRO A 135 0.83 -4.66 15.74
N LEU A 136 1.60 -3.63 15.36
CA LEU A 136 2.89 -3.26 15.96
C LEU A 136 2.74 -1.97 16.77
N LYS A 137 3.21 -1.96 18.01
CA LYS A 137 3.24 -0.76 18.86
C LYS A 137 4.48 0.07 18.54
N ILE A 138 4.36 1.01 17.61
CA ILE A 138 5.45 1.86 17.10
C ILE A 138 5.15 3.37 17.17
N PRO A 139 4.52 3.90 18.25
CA PRO A 139 4.07 5.29 18.28
C PRO A 139 5.22 6.30 18.15
N THR A 140 6.38 6.03 18.72
CA THR A 140 7.56 6.91 18.60
C THR A 140 8.03 7.04 17.16
N ILE A 141 8.04 5.93 16.41
CA ILE A 141 8.46 5.94 15.00
C ILE A 141 7.46 6.74 14.17
N GLU A 142 6.17 6.55 14.37
CA GLU A 142 5.13 7.28 13.66
C GLU A 142 5.16 8.79 13.94
N THR A 143 5.42 9.17 15.21
CA THR A 143 5.42 10.58 15.64
C THR A 143 6.68 11.32 15.19
N ILE A 144 7.85 10.69 15.29
CA ILE A 144 9.15 11.35 15.04
C ILE A 144 9.66 11.02 13.64
N GLY A 145 9.51 9.78 13.18
CA GLY A 145 10.03 9.32 11.90
C GLY A 145 9.18 9.70 10.69
N GLY A 146 7.92 10.08 10.91
CA GLY A 146 6.99 10.46 9.83
C GLY A 146 6.62 9.32 8.87
N GLY A 147 6.85 8.05 9.28
CA GLY A 147 6.50 6.84 8.55
C GLY A 147 5.99 5.76 9.50
N SER A 148 5.50 4.63 8.98
CA SER A 148 4.94 3.56 9.79
C SER A 148 5.54 2.19 9.43
N ALA A 149 4.82 1.10 9.65
CA ALA A 149 5.33 -0.27 9.57
C ALA A 149 6.04 -0.59 8.25
N ARG A 150 5.43 -0.26 7.10
CA ARG A 150 6.03 -0.50 5.78
C ARG A 150 7.35 0.25 5.58
N CYS A 151 7.44 1.48 6.10
CA CYS A 151 8.60 2.35 5.91
C CYS A 151 9.83 1.88 6.71
N MET A 152 9.65 1.07 7.75
CA MET A 152 10.73 0.59 8.62
C MET A 152 11.15 -0.87 8.37
N ILE A 153 10.46 -1.58 7.47
CA ILE A 153 10.74 -2.99 7.17
C ILE A 153 11.35 -3.09 5.78
N ALA A 154 12.49 -3.80 5.70
CA ALA A 154 13.11 -4.21 4.43
C ALA A 154 13.26 -5.73 4.42
N GLU A 155 12.76 -6.36 3.36
CA GLU A 155 12.89 -7.80 3.17
C GLU A 155 14.25 -8.15 2.57
N ILE A 156 14.84 -9.23 3.00
CA ILE A 156 16.13 -9.73 2.52
C ILE A 156 15.91 -11.10 1.88
N PHE A 157 16.03 -11.15 0.56
CA PHE A 157 15.86 -12.39 -0.23
C PHE A 157 17.18 -13.08 -0.58
N LEU A 158 18.28 -12.70 0.07
CA LEU A 158 19.59 -13.32 -0.12
C LEU A 158 19.59 -14.74 0.45
N LYS A 159 20.27 -15.67 -0.24
CA LYS A 159 20.46 -17.03 0.28
C LYS A 159 21.23 -16.96 1.62
N LYS A 160 20.74 -17.67 2.64
CA LYS A 160 21.51 -17.88 3.86
C LYS A 160 22.80 -18.65 3.48
N LYS A 161 23.94 -18.16 3.94
CA LYS A 161 25.22 -18.86 3.80
C LYS A 161 25.26 -20.08 4.72
#